data_6425efe53c7daa012802e0f7c7d69822
#
_entry.id   6425efe53c7daa012802e0f7c7d69822
#
_cell.length_a   1.000
_cell.length_b   1.000
_cell.length_c   1.000
_cell.angle_alpha   90.00
_cell.angle_beta   90.00
_cell.angle_gamma   90.00
#
_symmetry.space_group_name_H-M   'P 1'
#
loop_
_entity.id
_entity.type
_entity.pdbx_description
1 polymer ?
#
loop_
_entity_poly.entity_id
_entity_poly.type
_entity_poly.pdbx_seq_one_letter_code
_entity_poly.pdbx_strand_id
1 'polypeptide(L)'
;LPERILSFSYALINAYYPPKLEDWNPLPVTLTLTEISRVVAANRTSVSLIISDWIKDGNAQKKGRQLLIYGRLFQNLYDWSCSFDKSSSNP
;
A
#
# COMPACT_ATOMS: atom_id res chain seq x y z
N LEU A 1 1.45 8.61 7.02
CA LEU A 1 0.69 7.38 7.29
C LEU A 1 0.37 6.56 6.04
N PRO A 2 0.06 7.17 4.85
CA PRO A 2 -0.14 6.37 3.64
C PRO A 2 1.06 5.51 3.29
N GLU A 3 2.26 6.00 3.53
CA GLU A 3 3.51 5.29 3.27
C GLU A 3 3.62 4.00 4.07
N ARG A 4 3.17 4.02 5.32
CA ARG A 4 3.20 2.81 6.16
C ARG A 4 2.26 1.75 5.65
N ILE A 5 1.06 2.15 5.24
CA ILE A 5 0.08 1.21 4.69
C ILE A 5 0.60 0.64 3.37
N LEU A 6 1.18 1.49 2.51
CA LEU A 6 1.77 1.05 1.25
C LEU A 6 2.95 0.12 1.46
N SER A 7 3.85 0.47 2.39
CA SER A 7 5.02 -0.35 2.70
C SER A 7 4.61 -1.72 3.22
N PHE A 8 3.64 -1.76 4.12
CA PHE A 8 3.12 -3.02 4.63
C PHE A 8 2.48 -3.86 3.52
N SER A 9 1.65 -3.23 2.69
CA SER A 9 0.98 -3.91 1.59
C SER A 9 1.97 -4.44 0.57
N TYR A 10 2.98 -3.64 0.22
CA TYR A 10 4.03 -4.05 -0.71
C TYR A 10 4.82 -5.23 -0.16
N ALA A 11 5.24 -5.16 1.10
CA ALA A 11 5.99 -6.24 1.73
C ALA A 11 5.18 -7.52 1.79
N LEU A 12 3.90 -7.41 2.11
CA LEU A 12 3.00 -8.56 2.19
C LEU A 12 2.83 -9.21 0.83
N ILE A 13 2.58 -8.42 -0.20
CA ILE A 13 2.43 -8.92 -1.57
C ILE A 13 3.74 -9.55 -2.04
N ASN A 14 4.85 -8.86 -1.85
CA ASN A 14 6.16 -9.31 -2.31
C ASN A 14 6.62 -10.60 -1.65
N ALA A 15 6.09 -10.92 -0.47
CA ALA A 15 6.38 -12.17 0.21
C ALA A 15 5.77 -13.38 -0.50
N TYR A 16 4.75 -13.17 -1.32
CA TYR A 16 4.03 -14.25 -2.01
C TYR A 16 4.26 -14.25 -3.51
N TYR A 17 4.37 -13.08 -4.14
CA TYR A 17 4.60 -12.95 -5.58
C TYR A 17 5.12 -11.56 -5.89
N PRO A 18 5.81 -11.38 -7.05
CA PRO A 18 6.33 -10.05 -7.41
C PRO A 18 5.21 -9.04 -7.65
N PRO A 19 5.27 -7.86 -7.06
CA PRO A 19 4.27 -6.82 -7.30
C PRO A 19 4.32 -6.35 -8.77
N LYS A 20 3.14 -6.06 -9.33
CA LYS A 20 3.00 -5.56 -10.69
C LYS A 20 2.71 -4.06 -10.64
N LEU A 21 3.52 -3.27 -11.32
CA LEU A 21 3.37 -1.81 -11.30
C LEU A 21 2.22 -1.31 -12.17
N GLU A 22 1.84 -2.06 -13.19
CA GLU A 22 0.80 -1.65 -14.14
C GLU A 22 -0.43 -2.55 -14.09
N ASP A 23 -0.69 -3.16 -12.93
CA ASP A 23 -1.78 -4.09 -12.78
C ASP A 23 -2.28 -4.08 -11.34
N TRP A 24 -3.38 -4.77 -11.11
CA TRP A 24 -3.95 -4.92 -9.78
C TRP A 24 -3.18 -5.97 -8.98
N ASN A 25 -2.90 -5.64 -7.74
CA ASN A 25 -2.18 -6.52 -6.83
C ASN A 25 -3.10 -6.86 -5.66
N PRO A 26 -3.73 -8.05 -5.66
CA PRO A 26 -4.55 -8.45 -4.53
C PRO A 26 -3.69 -8.78 -3.32
N LEU A 27 -4.12 -8.36 -2.15
CA LEU A 27 -3.44 -8.74 -0.91
C LEU A 27 -3.61 -10.25 -0.73
N PRO A 28 -2.52 -10.97 -0.43
CA PRO A 28 -2.58 -12.44 -0.35
C PRO A 28 -3.38 -12.96 0.84
N VAL A 29 -3.69 -12.10 1.80
CA VAL A 29 -4.50 -12.47 2.95
C VAL A 29 -5.64 -11.47 3.12
N THR A 30 -6.73 -11.93 3.72
CA THR A 30 -7.88 -11.09 4.02
C THR A 30 -7.64 -10.37 5.34
N LEU A 31 -7.53 -9.04 5.29
CA LEU A 31 -7.30 -8.24 6.48
C LEU A 31 -8.44 -7.25 6.67
N THR A 32 -8.88 -7.11 7.92
CA THR A 32 -9.83 -6.07 8.27
C THR A 32 -9.09 -4.74 8.47
N LEU A 33 -9.85 -3.64 8.45
CA LEU A 33 -9.28 -2.33 8.76
C LEU A 33 -8.64 -2.28 10.14
N THR A 34 -9.24 -3.00 11.11
CA THR A 34 -8.70 -3.09 12.46
C THR A 34 -7.34 -3.77 12.45
N GLU A 35 -7.20 -4.87 11.72
CA GLU A 35 -5.93 -5.59 11.62
C GLU A 35 -4.85 -4.76 10.96
N ILE A 36 -5.20 -4.07 9.86
CA ILE A 36 -4.26 -3.18 9.18
C ILE A 36 -3.81 -2.06 10.12
N SER A 37 -4.76 -1.45 10.83
CA SER A 37 -4.45 -0.36 11.75
C SER A 37 -3.50 -0.78 12.87
N ARG A 38 -3.61 -2.01 13.34
CA ARG A 38 -2.70 -2.54 14.35
C ARG A 38 -1.29 -2.71 13.79
N VAL A 39 -1.19 -3.25 12.59
CA VAL A 39 0.12 -3.50 11.96
C VAL A 39 0.86 -2.20 11.70
N VAL A 40 0.15 -1.19 11.20
CA VAL A 40 0.79 0.10 10.87
C VAL A 40 0.80 1.07 12.06
N ALA A 41 0.33 0.62 13.22
CA ALA A 41 0.28 1.42 14.45
C ALA A 41 -0.45 2.74 14.24
N ALA A 42 -1.65 2.66 13.67
CA ALA A 42 -2.43 3.85 13.34
C ALA A 42 -3.87 3.68 13.79
N ASN A 43 -4.61 4.78 13.78
CA ASN A 43 -6.02 4.79 14.11
C ASN A 43 -6.81 4.16 12.97
N ARG A 44 -7.81 3.34 13.30
CA ARG A 44 -8.64 2.65 12.31
C ARG A 44 -9.36 3.65 11.38
N THR A 45 -9.82 4.76 11.93
CA THR A 45 -10.50 5.79 11.14
C THR A 45 -9.55 6.39 10.11
N SER A 46 -8.31 6.68 10.50
CA SER A 46 -7.30 7.21 9.59
C SER A 46 -7.00 6.22 8.46
N VAL A 47 -6.85 4.95 8.79
CA VAL A 47 -6.61 3.89 7.79
C VAL A 47 -7.80 3.81 6.83
N SER A 48 -9.02 3.85 7.36
CA SER A 48 -10.24 3.77 6.55
C SER A 48 -10.33 4.95 5.58
N LEU A 49 -10.01 6.15 6.02
CA LEU A 49 -10.03 7.35 5.17
C LEU A 49 -9.01 7.25 4.04
N ILE A 50 -7.82 6.78 4.34
CA ILE A 50 -6.77 6.65 3.33
C ILE A 50 -7.15 5.62 2.28
N ILE A 51 -7.64 4.46 2.70
CA ILE A 51 -8.07 3.41 1.77
C ILE A 51 -9.26 3.89 0.94
N SER A 52 -10.20 4.60 1.54
CA SER A 52 -11.34 5.16 0.82
C SER A 52 -10.89 6.15 -0.25
N ASP A 53 -9.91 6.99 0.06
CA ASP A 53 -9.35 7.92 -0.92
C ASP A 53 -8.70 7.18 -2.09
N TRP A 54 -7.97 6.10 -1.81
CA TRP A 54 -7.37 5.29 -2.86
C TRP A 54 -8.43 4.67 -3.77
N ILE A 55 -9.53 4.20 -3.18
CA ILE A 55 -10.63 3.62 -3.96
C ILE A 55 -11.27 4.70 -4.83
N LYS A 56 -11.49 5.88 -4.26
CA LYS A 56 -12.08 7.01 -4.97
C LYS A 56 -11.21 7.44 -6.15
N ASP A 57 -9.89 7.39 -5.99
CA ASP A 57 -8.96 7.76 -7.04
C ASP A 57 -8.74 6.65 -8.08
N GLY A 58 -9.37 5.49 -7.90
CA GLY A 58 -9.20 4.36 -8.80
C GLY A 58 -7.92 3.58 -8.58
N ASN A 59 -7.25 3.78 -7.45
CA ASN A 59 -5.97 3.12 -7.13
C ASN A 59 -6.13 1.93 -6.21
N ALA A 60 -7.32 1.68 -5.72
CA ALA A 60 -7.61 0.50 -4.90
C ALA A 60 -9.02 0.02 -5.19
N GLN A 61 -9.28 -1.26 -4.93
CA GLN A 61 -10.59 -1.86 -5.07
C GLN A 61 -10.82 -2.85 -3.94
N LYS A 62 -12.07 -3.02 -3.60
CA LYS A 62 -12.48 -4.05 -2.65
C LYS A 62 -13.37 -5.04 -3.37
N LYS A 63 -12.96 -6.31 -3.37
CA LYS A 63 -13.78 -7.41 -3.91
C LYS A 63 -14.09 -8.36 -2.76
N GLY A 64 -15.32 -8.27 -2.25
CA GLY A 64 -15.67 -9.00 -1.05
C GLY A 64 -14.82 -8.54 0.12
N ARG A 65 -14.03 -9.46 0.68
CA ARG A 65 -13.12 -9.14 1.79
C ARG A 65 -11.68 -8.89 1.33
N GLN A 66 -11.42 -9.00 0.04
CA GLN A 66 -10.08 -8.84 -0.48
C GLN A 66 -9.86 -7.41 -0.96
N LEU A 67 -8.73 -6.84 -0.58
CA LEU A 67 -8.30 -5.53 -1.05
C LEU A 67 -7.33 -5.72 -2.20
N LEU A 68 -7.55 -4.98 -3.28
CA LEU A 68 -6.65 -4.96 -4.44
C LEU A 68 -6.06 -3.56 -4.54
N ILE A 69 -4.75 -3.48 -4.77
CA ILE A 69 -4.05 -2.20 -4.90
C ILE A 69 -3.43 -2.14 -6.29
N TYR A 70 -3.72 -1.05 -7.00
CA TYR A 70 -3.11 -0.82 -8.31
C TYR A 70 -1.65 -0.43 -8.13
N GLY A 71 -0.80 -1.02 -8.94
CA GLY A 71 0.65 -0.85 -8.80
C GLY A 71 1.16 0.58 -8.85
N ARG A 72 0.37 1.49 -9.40
CA ARG A 72 0.69 2.92 -9.44
C ARG A 72 0.97 3.49 -8.07
N LEU A 73 0.26 3.02 -7.04
CA LEU A 73 0.50 3.46 -5.67
C LEU A 73 1.88 3.04 -5.17
N PHE A 74 2.31 1.84 -5.55
CA PHE A 74 3.64 1.35 -5.18
C PHE A 74 4.75 2.12 -5.89
N GLN A 75 4.46 2.67 -7.04
CA GLN A 75 5.41 3.53 -7.75
C GLN A 75 5.73 4.78 -6.94
N ASN A 76 4.73 5.35 -6.28
CA ASN A 76 4.96 6.49 -5.39
C ASN A 76 5.91 6.12 -4.27
N LEU A 77 5.75 4.95 -3.69
CA LEU A 77 6.64 4.44 -2.65
C LEU A 77 8.06 4.24 -3.18
N TYR A 78 8.16 3.66 -4.37
CA TYR A 78 9.45 3.43 -5.03
C TYR A 78 10.15 4.75 -5.34
N ASP A 79 9.43 5.72 -5.89
CA ASP A 79 9.96 7.04 -6.21
C ASP A 79 10.47 7.73 -4.96
N TRP A 80 9.75 7.62 -3.87
CA TRP A 80 10.16 8.19 -2.60
C TRP A 80 11.47 7.56 -2.12
N SER A 81 11.58 6.24 -2.20
CA SER A 81 12.79 5.53 -1.83
C SER A 81 13.99 5.94 -2.70
N CYS A 82 13.76 6.03 -4.01
CA CYS A 82 14.79 6.45 -4.95
C CYS A 82 15.25 7.87 -4.67
N SER A 83 14.32 8.78 -4.39
CA SER A 83 14.67 10.16 -4.04
C SER A 83 15.50 10.22 -2.78
N PHE A 84 15.14 9.43 -1.80
CA PHE A 84 15.87 9.37 -0.54
C PHE A 84 17.29 8.83 -0.74
N ASP A 85 17.41 7.74 -1.48
CA ASP A 85 18.72 7.14 -1.80
C ASP A 85 19.59 8.11 -2.58
N LYS A 86 19.00 8.82 -3.52
CA LYS A 86 19.70 9.84 -4.30
C LYS A 86 20.25 10.95 -3.42
N SER A 87 19.46 11.39 -2.45
CA SER A 87 19.90 12.40 -1.50
C SER A 87 21.09 11.93 -0.66
N SER A 88 21.04 10.68 -0.23
CA SER A 88 22.12 10.14 0.60
C SER A 88 23.37 9.81 -0.21
N SER A 89 23.23 9.44 -1.48
CA SER A 89 24.35 9.09 -2.33
C SER A 89 24.99 10.31 -3.01
N ASN A 90 24.36 11.47 -2.89
CA ASN A 90 24.84 12.70 -3.51
C ASN A 90 25.12 13.74 -2.42
N PRO A 91 26.25 13.60 -1.75
CA PRO A 91 26.64 14.48 -0.64
C PRO A 91 26.91 15.90 -1.06
#